data_2cee651df96e283dfbd9e3b70346dd71
#
_entry.id   2cee651df96e283dfbd9e3b70346dd71
#
_cell.length_a   1.000
_cell.length_b   1.000
_cell.length_c   1.000
_cell.angle_alpha   90.00
_cell.angle_beta   90.00
_cell.angle_gamma   90.00
#
_symmetry.space_group_name_H-M   'P 1'
#
loop_
_entity.id
_entity.type
_entity.pdbx_description
1 polymer ?
#
loop_
_entity_poly.entity_id
_entity_poly.type
_entity_poly.pdbx_seq_one_letter_code
_entity_poly.pdbx_strand_id
1 'polypeptide(L)' 'MKQLYHPDDLASMDPLVLMKNLDHVRMTSRRLSYVLQQQVHLYTPEANKIRTEIDQYVEAERQIEWEMARRGLRNE' A
#
# COMPACT_ATOMS: atom_id res chain seq x y z
N MET A 1 2.59 -14.28 2.72
CA MET A 1 2.43 -13.09 1.85
C MET A 1 3.65 -12.19 1.99
N LYS A 2 4.16 -11.70 0.88
CA LYS A 2 5.37 -10.89 0.87
C LYS A 2 5.03 -9.45 1.29
N GLN A 3 5.70 -8.95 2.32
CA GLN A 3 5.51 -7.58 2.77
C GLN A 3 6.32 -6.62 1.92
N LEU A 4 5.73 -5.48 1.56
CA LEU A 4 6.43 -4.44 0.80
C LEU A 4 7.44 -3.68 1.66
N TYR A 5 7.15 -3.53 2.96
CA TYR A 5 8.03 -2.82 3.89
C TYR A 5 8.30 -3.70 5.10
N HIS A 6 9.56 -3.72 5.53
CA HIS A 6 9.94 -4.38 6.76
C HIS A 6 9.71 -3.41 7.93
N PRO A 7 9.20 -3.88 9.10
CA PRO A 7 8.97 -2.99 10.24
C PRO A 7 10.18 -2.18 10.68
N ASP A 8 11.37 -2.78 10.62
CA ASP A 8 12.60 -2.08 11.00
C ASP A 8 12.93 -0.94 10.03
N ASP A 9 12.67 -1.16 8.74
CA ASP A 9 12.87 -0.12 7.72
C ASP A 9 11.91 1.05 7.95
N LEU A 10 10.66 0.75 8.29
CA LEU A 10 9.67 1.78 8.60
C LEU A 10 10.08 2.57 9.84
N ALA A 11 10.58 1.89 10.87
CA ALA A 11 10.99 2.53 12.12
C ALA A 11 12.15 3.49 11.91
N SER A 12 12.98 3.28 10.89
CA SER A 12 14.16 4.11 10.61
C SER A 12 13.90 5.20 9.59
N MET A 13 12.73 5.24 8.96
CA MET A 13 12.40 6.23 7.94
C MET A 13 12.12 7.60 8.54
N ASP A 14 12.55 8.66 7.84
CA ASP A 14 12.19 10.03 8.18
C ASP A 14 10.69 10.25 7.96
N PRO A 15 10.06 11.19 8.72
CA PRO A 15 8.65 11.49 8.54
C PRO A 15 8.28 11.84 7.10
N LEU A 16 9.11 12.62 6.41
CA LEU A 16 8.84 12.98 5.01
C LEU A 16 8.88 11.77 4.09
N VAL A 17 9.80 10.83 4.35
CA VAL A 17 9.90 9.59 3.57
C VAL A 17 8.66 8.73 3.80
N LEU A 18 8.19 8.63 5.05
CA LEU A 18 6.96 7.91 5.36
C LEU A 18 5.78 8.50 4.61
N MET A 19 5.64 9.83 4.61
CA MET A 19 4.55 10.50 3.92
C MET A 19 4.58 10.27 2.42
N LYS A 20 5.77 10.35 1.82
CA LYS A 20 5.93 10.08 0.38
C LYS A 20 5.58 8.65 0.03
N ASN A 21 6.02 7.70 0.84
CA ASN A 21 5.69 6.29 0.64
C ASN A 21 4.20 6.04 0.80
N LEU A 22 3.57 6.69 1.77
CA LEU A 22 2.13 6.58 1.97
C LEU A 22 1.36 7.06 0.74
N ASP A 23 1.72 8.22 0.21
CA ASP A 23 1.11 8.75 -1.02
C ASP A 23 1.31 7.79 -2.19
N HIS A 24 2.52 7.26 -2.33
CA HIS A 24 2.84 6.32 -3.40
C HIS A 24 1.96 5.05 -3.32
N VAL A 25 1.87 4.44 -2.14
CA VAL A 25 1.09 3.20 -2.01
C VAL A 25 -0.41 3.48 -2.21
N ARG A 26 -0.91 4.62 -1.75
CA ARG A 26 -2.31 5.00 -1.96
C ARG A 26 -2.62 5.18 -3.43
N MET A 27 -1.78 5.92 -4.14
CA MET A 27 -1.98 6.15 -5.57
C MET A 27 -1.88 4.84 -6.35
N THR A 28 -0.92 3.99 -6.02
CA THR A 28 -0.73 2.73 -6.70
C THR A 28 -1.91 1.80 -6.48
N SER A 29 -2.41 1.69 -5.24
CA SER A 29 -3.57 0.85 -4.95
C SER A 29 -4.83 1.34 -5.67
N ARG A 30 -5.02 2.66 -5.79
CA ARG A 30 -6.14 3.23 -6.54
C ARG A 30 -6.05 2.89 -8.02
N ARG A 31 -4.85 3.00 -8.61
CA ARG A 31 -4.64 2.63 -10.02
C ARG A 31 -4.93 1.16 -10.26
N LEU A 32 -4.45 0.31 -9.38
CA LEU A 32 -4.70 -1.13 -9.50
C LEU A 32 -6.17 -1.45 -9.34
N SER A 33 -6.87 -0.78 -8.42
CA SER A 33 -8.31 -0.96 -8.26
C SER A 33 -9.06 -0.54 -9.52
N TYR A 34 -8.65 0.58 -10.14
CA TYR A 34 -9.24 1.04 -11.39
C TYR A 34 -9.02 0.02 -12.51
N VAL A 35 -7.78 -0.48 -12.64
CA VAL A 35 -7.47 -1.50 -13.65
C VAL A 35 -8.30 -2.76 -13.42
N LEU A 36 -8.46 -3.18 -12.17
CA LEU A 36 -9.28 -4.36 -11.85
C LEU A 36 -10.73 -4.15 -12.28
N GLN A 37 -11.29 -2.93 -12.05
CA GLN A 37 -12.67 -2.62 -12.45
C GLN A 37 -12.85 -2.65 -13.95
N GLN A 38 -11.80 -2.44 -14.74
CA GLN A 38 -11.85 -2.49 -16.19
C GLN A 38 -11.80 -3.92 -16.75
N GLN A 39 -11.53 -4.91 -15.92
CA GLN A 39 -11.47 -6.30 -16.35
C GLN A 39 -12.88 -6.82 -16.65
N VAL A 40 -13.03 -7.43 -17.82
CA VAL A 40 -14.31 -8.04 -18.24
C VAL A 40 -14.58 -9.28 -17.39
N HIS A 41 -13.55 -10.05 -17.09
CA HIS A 41 -13.64 -11.26 -16.28
C HIS A 41 -12.84 -11.12 -15.00
N LEU A 42 -13.53 -11.09 -13.86
CA LEU A 42 -12.92 -10.84 -12.55
C LEU A 42 -12.19 -12.04 -11.95
N TYR A 43 -12.27 -13.20 -12.60
CA TYR A 43 -11.68 -14.44 -12.07
C TYR A 43 -10.58 -15.00 -12.96
N THR A 44 -9.99 -14.16 -13.81
CA THR A 44 -8.84 -14.56 -14.61
C THR A 44 -7.57 -14.56 -13.75
N PRO A 45 -6.50 -15.27 -14.17
CA PRO A 45 -5.21 -15.20 -13.48
C PRO A 45 -4.68 -13.77 -13.36
N GLU A 46 -4.87 -12.93 -14.39
CA GLU A 46 -4.46 -11.52 -14.38
C GLU A 46 -5.21 -10.74 -13.31
N ALA A 47 -6.52 -10.94 -13.22
CA ALA A 47 -7.34 -10.26 -12.20
C ALA A 47 -6.93 -10.71 -10.81
N ASN A 48 -6.67 -12.00 -10.60
CA ASN A 48 -6.20 -12.50 -9.31
C ASN A 48 -4.85 -11.92 -8.92
N LYS A 49 -3.94 -11.77 -9.88
CA LYS A 49 -2.64 -11.14 -9.65
C LYS A 49 -2.81 -9.68 -9.21
N ILE A 50 -3.71 -8.95 -9.87
CA ILE A 50 -3.98 -7.56 -9.51
C ILE A 50 -4.56 -7.47 -8.09
N ARG A 51 -5.48 -8.38 -7.74
CA ARG A 51 -6.03 -8.41 -6.36
C ARG A 51 -4.95 -8.65 -5.33
N THR A 52 -4.04 -9.57 -5.60
CA THR A 52 -2.92 -9.84 -4.69
C THR A 52 -2.05 -8.61 -4.52
N GLU A 53 -1.75 -7.90 -5.61
CA GLU A 53 -0.98 -6.66 -5.54
C GLU A 53 -1.70 -5.59 -4.74
N ILE A 54 -3.02 -5.42 -4.95
CA ILE A 54 -3.82 -4.47 -4.19
C ILE A 54 -3.73 -4.79 -2.70
N ASP A 55 -3.87 -6.05 -2.31
CA ASP A 55 -3.78 -6.47 -0.92
C ASP A 55 -2.42 -6.12 -0.31
N GLN A 56 -1.34 -6.29 -1.06
CA GLN A 56 0.00 -5.93 -0.61
C GLN A 56 0.11 -4.43 -0.35
N TYR A 57 -0.43 -3.60 -1.24
CA TYR A 57 -0.39 -2.14 -1.08
C TYR A 57 -1.30 -1.67 0.04
N VAL A 58 -2.45 -2.29 0.24
CA VAL A 58 -3.35 -1.99 1.37
C VAL A 58 -2.64 -2.30 2.70
N GLU A 59 -1.95 -3.44 2.77
CA GLU A 59 -1.20 -3.80 3.97
C GLU A 59 -0.03 -2.85 4.20
N ALA A 60 0.67 -2.44 3.14
CA ALA A 60 1.75 -1.47 3.24
C ALA A 60 1.23 -0.12 3.76
N GLU A 61 0.06 0.32 3.29
CA GLU A 61 -0.58 1.54 3.78
C GLU A 61 -0.85 1.46 5.27
N ARG A 62 -1.40 0.35 5.74
CA ARG A 62 -1.64 0.13 7.17
C ARG A 62 -0.36 0.21 7.98
N GLN A 63 0.70 -0.42 7.50
CA GLN A 63 1.98 -0.44 8.21
C GLN A 63 2.55 0.97 8.33
N ILE A 64 2.48 1.76 7.26
CA ILE A 64 2.97 3.13 7.28
C ILE A 64 2.12 3.99 8.21
N GLU A 65 0.80 3.88 8.13
CA GLU A 65 -0.12 4.63 8.99
C GLU A 65 0.10 4.28 10.45
N TRP A 66 0.30 3.00 10.76
CA TRP A 66 0.58 2.54 12.11
C TRP A 66 1.88 3.13 12.64
N GLU A 67 2.93 3.16 11.82
CA GLU A 67 4.20 3.76 12.22
C GLU A 67 4.06 5.26 12.45
N MET A 68 3.33 5.96 11.60
CA MET A 68 3.07 7.38 11.76
C MET A 68 2.29 7.66 13.05
N ALA A 69 1.26 6.86 13.33
CA ALA A 69 0.46 6.99 14.55
C ALA A 69 1.32 6.75 15.78
N ARG A 70 2.20 5.75 15.74
CA ARG A 70 3.11 5.44 16.84
C ARG A 70 4.02 6.62 17.17
N ARG A 71 4.43 7.38 16.17
CA ARG A 71 5.28 8.55 16.33
C ARG A 71 4.49 9.82 16.66
N GLY A 72 3.16 9.75 16.67
CA GLY A 72 2.31 10.93 16.86
C GLY A 72 2.19 11.82 15.63
N LEU A 73 2.53 11.31 14.45
CA LEU A 73 2.36 12.04 13.19
C LEU A 73 0.93 11.91 12.70
N ARG A 74 0.39 12.99 12.17
CA ARG A 74 -0.97 12.98 11.62
C ARG A 74 -0.92 12.86 10.10
N ASN A 75 -1.87 12.12 9.59
CA ASN A 75 -1.99 11.80 8.18
C ASN A 75 -3.13 12.63 7.56
N GLU A 76 -2.98 13.93 7.60
CA GLU A 76 -4.00 14.85 7.07
C GLU A 76 -3.58 15.47 5.76
#